data_9613070b8f48fdd7114a98db809da1f2
#
_entry.id   9613070b8f48fdd7114a98db809da1f2
#
_cell.length_a   1.000
_cell.length_b   1.000
_cell.length_c   1.000
_cell.angle_alpha   90.00
_cell.angle_beta   90.00
_cell.angle_gamma   90.00
#
_symmetry.space_group_name_H-M   'P 1'
#
loop_
_entity.id
_entity.type
_entity.pdbx_description
1 polymer ?
#
loop_
_entity_poly.entity_id
_entity_poly.type
_entity_poly.pdbx_seq_one_letter_code
_entity_poly.pdbx_strand_id
1 'polypeptide(L)' 'MDRDAVQQRLADIEIRISSVQQQIAEQRKVIVKLEGAGQAAEHAKYLLAGLELLYGAHRDNRTATLAELALSSSTAKTN' A
#
# COMPACT_ATOMS: atom_id res chain seq x y z
N MET A 1 11.82 -22.46 -3.00
CA MET A 1 10.88 -21.34 -3.19
C MET A 1 11.11 -20.74 -4.57
N ASP A 2 10.05 -20.47 -5.28
CA ASP A 2 10.13 -19.91 -6.62
C ASP A 2 10.36 -18.39 -6.55
N ARG A 3 11.55 -17.95 -6.96
CA ARG A 3 11.94 -16.55 -6.97
C ARG A 3 11.03 -15.72 -7.89
N ASP A 4 10.65 -16.28 -9.03
CA ASP A 4 9.78 -15.57 -9.98
C ASP A 4 8.41 -15.32 -9.38
N ALA A 5 7.86 -16.26 -8.62
CA ALA A 5 6.60 -16.09 -7.92
C ALA A 5 6.69 -14.99 -6.86
N VAL A 6 7.81 -14.91 -6.15
CA VAL A 6 8.04 -13.86 -5.14
C VAL A 6 8.14 -12.48 -5.83
N GLN A 7 8.86 -12.41 -6.95
CA GLN A 7 8.98 -11.17 -7.71
C GLN A 7 7.64 -10.71 -8.27
N GLN A 8 6.82 -11.65 -8.76
CA GLN A 8 5.48 -11.34 -9.25
C GLN A 8 4.59 -10.81 -8.14
N ARG A 9 4.64 -11.43 -6.96
CA ARG A 9 3.89 -10.97 -5.80
C ARG A 9 4.31 -9.56 -5.38
N LEU A 10 5.62 -9.28 -5.43
CA LEU A 10 6.14 -7.95 -5.12
C LEU A 10 5.60 -6.91 -6.09
N ALA A 11 5.60 -7.22 -7.39
CA ALA A 11 5.07 -6.32 -8.42
C ALA A 11 3.59 -6.02 -8.17
N ASP A 12 2.80 -7.03 -7.83
CA ASP A 12 1.37 -6.86 -7.52
C ASP A 12 1.17 -5.97 -6.29
N ILE A 13 1.99 -6.17 -5.26
CA ILE A 13 1.92 -5.36 -4.04
C ILE A 13 2.23 -3.90 -4.36
N GLU A 14 3.22 -3.63 -5.19
CA GLU A 14 3.61 -2.27 -5.55
C GLU A 14 2.51 -1.55 -6.35
N ILE A 15 1.81 -2.29 -7.21
CA ILE A 15 0.64 -1.75 -7.92
C ILE A 15 -0.45 -1.35 -6.91
N ARG A 16 -0.71 -2.20 -5.92
CA ARG A 16 -1.71 -1.92 -4.88
C ARG A 16 -1.32 -0.71 -4.04
N ILE A 17 -0.04 -0.58 -3.69
CA ILE A 17 0.47 0.57 -2.94
C ILE A 17 0.22 1.86 -3.72
N SER A 18 0.58 1.89 -5.01
CA SER A 18 0.34 3.05 -5.87
C SER A 18 -1.13 3.41 -5.95
N SER A 19 -1.99 2.41 -6.11
CA SER A 19 -3.44 2.60 -6.20
C SER A 19 -4.00 3.21 -4.90
N VAL A 20 -3.60 2.69 -3.75
CA VAL A 20 -4.06 3.19 -2.46
C VAL A 20 -3.54 4.61 -2.21
N GLN A 21 -2.29 4.90 -2.58
CA GLN A 21 -1.74 6.25 -2.47
C GLN A 21 -2.57 7.25 -3.27
N GLN A 22 -2.98 6.87 -4.48
CA GLN A 22 -3.83 7.72 -5.31
C GLN A 22 -5.19 7.94 -4.65
N GLN A 23 -5.78 6.88 -4.12
CA GLN A 23 -7.07 6.97 -3.41
C GLN A 23 -6.97 7.87 -2.18
N ILE A 24 -5.89 7.78 -1.42
CA ILE A 24 -5.64 8.65 -0.27
C ILE A 24 -5.57 10.12 -0.70
N ALA A 25 -4.84 10.41 -1.78
CA ALA A 25 -4.73 11.77 -2.29
C ALA A 25 -6.10 12.32 -2.71
N GLU A 26 -6.91 11.51 -3.41
CA GLU A 26 -8.25 11.91 -3.82
C GLU A 26 -9.16 12.13 -2.61
N GLN A 27 -9.08 11.27 -1.61
CA GLN A 27 -9.91 11.39 -0.41
C GLN A 27 -9.56 12.65 0.38
N ARG A 28 -8.30 13.01 0.45
CA ARG A 28 -7.86 14.26 1.09
C ARG A 28 -8.44 15.49 0.39
N LYS A 29 -8.52 15.46 -0.94
CA LYS A 29 -9.14 16.52 -1.73
C LYS A 29 -10.62 16.66 -1.40
N VAL A 30 -11.32 15.54 -1.25
CA VAL A 30 -12.74 15.53 -0.86
C VAL A 30 -12.91 16.21 0.49
N ILE A 31 -12.07 15.88 1.46
CA ILE A 31 -12.14 16.49 2.80
C ILE A 31 -11.93 18.00 2.73
N VAL A 32 -10.93 18.44 1.98
CA VAL A 32 -10.65 19.88 1.81
C VAL A 32 -11.86 20.59 1.20
N LYS A 33 -12.48 20.00 0.18
CA LYS A 33 -13.68 20.58 -0.46
C LYS A 33 -14.85 20.69 0.53
N LEU A 34 -15.12 19.63 1.29
CA LEU A 34 -16.22 19.61 2.25
C LEU A 34 -16.00 20.68 3.33
N GLU A 35 -14.82 20.74 3.89
CA GLU A 35 -14.49 21.70 4.93
C GLU A 35 -14.52 23.13 4.40
N GLY A 36 -14.01 23.36 3.20
CA GLY A 36 -14.05 24.66 2.55
C GLY A 36 -15.47 25.14 2.25
N ALA A 37 -16.40 24.23 2.06
CA ALA A 37 -17.82 24.55 1.84
C ALA A 37 -18.62 24.62 3.14
N GLY A 38 -17.98 24.46 4.29
CA GLY A 38 -18.64 24.45 5.60
C GLY A 38 -19.48 23.20 5.84
N GLN A 39 -19.21 22.12 5.13
CA GLN A 39 -19.95 20.86 5.25
C GLN A 39 -19.21 19.89 6.17
N ALA A 40 -19.97 18.96 6.77
CA ALA A 40 -19.38 17.95 7.64
C ALA A 40 -18.51 17.01 6.84
N ALA A 41 -17.28 16.75 7.34
CA ALA A 41 -16.30 15.90 6.67
C ALA A 41 -15.97 14.63 7.46
N GLU A 42 -16.72 14.33 8.51
CA GLU A 42 -16.38 13.25 9.43
C GLU A 42 -16.37 11.88 8.76
N HIS A 43 -17.38 11.61 7.92
CA HIS A 43 -17.46 10.36 7.17
C HIS A 43 -16.29 10.23 6.20
N ALA A 44 -15.96 11.33 5.52
CA ALA A 44 -14.81 11.35 4.58
C ALA A 44 -13.50 11.10 5.31
N LYS A 45 -13.34 11.65 6.53
CA LYS A 45 -12.15 11.40 7.35
C LYS A 45 -12.08 9.96 7.83
N TYR A 46 -13.21 9.36 8.14
CA TYR A 46 -13.28 7.95 8.51
C TYR A 46 -12.82 7.06 7.35
N LEU A 47 -13.28 7.36 6.14
CA LEU A 47 -12.84 6.62 4.94
C LEU A 47 -11.34 6.80 4.71
N LEU A 48 -10.80 8.00 4.93
CA LEU A 48 -9.37 8.24 4.81
C LEU A 48 -8.58 7.38 5.80
N ALA A 49 -9.04 7.29 7.04
CA ALA A 49 -8.39 6.46 8.06
C ALA A 49 -8.33 4.99 7.63
N GLY A 50 -9.41 4.48 7.03
CA GLY A 50 -9.44 3.12 6.50
C GLY A 50 -8.43 2.91 5.37
N LEU A 51 -8.32 3.88 4.46
CA LEU A 51 -7.33 3.82 3.38
C LEU A 51 -5.90 3.85 3.91
N GLU A 52 -5.64 4.64 4.96
CA GLU A 52 -4.32 4.71 5.58
C GLU A 52 -3.93 3.40 6.27
N LEU A 53 -4.90 2.73 6.90
CA LEU A 53 -4.67 1.40 7.46
C LEU A 53 -4.33 0.38 6.36
N LEU A 54 -5.07 0.42 5.27
CA LEU A 54 -4.82 -0.46 4.12
C LEU A 54 -3.43 -0.21 3.53
N TYR A 55 -3.05 1.04 3.41
CA TYR A 55 -1.72 1.42 2.94
C TYR A 55 -0.63 0.83 3.83
N GLY A 56 -0.79 0.93 5.15
CA GLY A 56 0.15 0.35 6.11
C GLY A 56 0.27 -1.15 5.97
N ALA A 57 -0.85 -1.86 5.79
CA ALA A 57 -0.87 -3.31 5.59
C ALA A 57 -0.11 -3.69 4.30
N HIS A 58 -0.31 -2.96 3.21
CA HIS A 58 0.42 -3.23 1.97
C HIS A 58 1.92 -2.97 2.10
N ARG A 59 2.30 -1.92 2.83
CA ARG A 59 3.72 -1.63 3.10
C ARG A 59 4.38 -2.75 3.90
N ASP A 60 3.70 -3.25 4.92
CA ASP A 60 4.20 -4.35 5.73
C ASP A 60 4.38 -5.61 4.90
N ASN A 61 3.41 -5.89 4.03
CA ASN A 61 3.47 -7.02 3.12
C ASN A 61 4.62 -6.88 2.12
N ARG A 62 4.87 -5.67 1.64
CA ARG A 62 6.03 -5.40 0.76
C ARG A 62 7.34 -5.69 1.48
N THR A 63 7.47 -5.23 2.72
CA THR A 63 8.67 -5.45 3.53
C THR A 63 8.92 -6.95 3.71
N ALA A 64 7.89 -7.71 4.05
CA ALA A 64 8.00 -9.16 4.22
C ALA A 64 8.39 -9.85 2.90
N THR A 65 7.81 -9.41 1.80
CA THR A 65 8.10 -9.99 0.47
C THR A 65 9.53 -9.69 0.03
N LEU A 66 10.02 -8.48 0.31
CA LEU A 66 11.42 -8.13 0.02
C LEU A 66 12.38 -8.99 0.84
N ALA A 67 12.04 -9.29 2.09
CA ALA A 67 12.84 -10.18 2.94
C ALA A 67 12.87 -11.59 2.36
N GLU A 68 11.73 -12.11 1.89
CA GLU A 68 11.67 -13.42 1.22
C GLU A 68 12.56 -13.44 -0.03
N LEU A 69 12.50 -12.38 -0.82
CA LEU A 69 13.30 -12.27 -2.05
C LEU A 69 14.80 -12.26 -1.72
N ALA A 70 15.21 -11.54 -0.69
CA ALA A 70 16.59 -11.49 -0.24
C ALA A 70 17.06 -12.87 0.22
N LEU A 71 16.22 -13.60 0.96
CA LEU A 71 16.54 -14.95 1.41
C LEU A 71 16.68 -15.92 0.23
N SER A 72 15.78 -15.83 -0.75
CA SER A 72 15.86 -16.64 -1.97
C SER A 72 17.15 -16.40 -2.72
N SER A 73 17.55 -15.14 -2.87
CA SER A 73 18.79 -14.76 -3.54
C SER A 73 20.02 -15.27 -2.78
N SER A 74 20.01 -15.15 -1.45
CA SER A 74 21.09 -15.63 -0.59
C SER A 74 21.23 -17.15 -0.69
N THR A 75 20.12 -17.90 -0.67
CA THR A 75 20.12 -19.35 -0.81
C THR A 75 20.67 -19.76 -2.18
N ALA A 76 20.32 -19.04 -3.24
CA ALA A 76 20.83 -19.33 -4.58
C ALA A 76 22.35 -19.16 -4.66
N LYS A 77 22.91 -18.20 -3.91
CA LYS A 77 24.35 -17.95 -3.90
C LYS A 77 25.15 -19.02 -3.17
N THR A 78 24.55 -19.67 -2.20
CA THR A 78 25.24 -20.69 -1.39
C THR A 78 25.31 -22.05 -2.07
N ASN A 79 24.57 -22.23 -3.11
CA ASN A 79 24.62 -23.47 -3.88
C ASN A 79 25.67 -23.39 -4.99
#